data_f28d391078fb8ec4b9d87088c16a4738
#
_entry.id   f28d391078fb8ec4b9d87088c16a4738
#
_cell.length_a   1.000
_cell.length_b   1.000
_cell.length_c   1.000
_cell.angle_alpha   90.00
_cell.angle_beta   90.00
_cell.angle_gamma   90.00
#
_symmetry.space_group_name_H-M   'P 1'
#
loop_
_entity.id
_entity.type
_entity.pdbx_description
1 polymer ?
#
loop_
_entity_poly.entity_id
_entity_poly.type
_entity_poly.pdbx_seq_one_letter_code
_entity_poly.pdbx_strand_id
1 'polypeptide(L)'
;MKSICLACVVYTLKDKDPKDNLYLNIFYQWLTMVIKNGNLTPNDILHIHIDSTTLEYFNNNKTILTVLLNKLSCPFEFHTFEQPSTPLEGMMHKYDNSEYTQDVYIYSDIDVLIVKPFSFLTEKTEESTMYFVKGVSLDHQFYSEGFPPEFITKDLPGFNASIFLISSRELRDAFFCRINELCDYSTQYKWVEQPYFNRAIYQISLDTVSVNINLLTEHVSFNGQLITNSIVFYDLAGETSNGLSHFTKMSDMICLFLIDELY
;
A
#
# COMPACT_ATOMS: atom_id res chain seq x y z
N MET A 1 21.08 3.69 -8.86
CA MET A 1 19.77 3.79 -8.18
C MET A 1 19.14 2.41 -8.26
N LYS A 2 18.59 1.90 -7.16
CA LYS A 2 17.88 0.61 -7.15
C LYS A 2 16.60 0.75 -7.94
N SER A 3 16.26 -0.27 -8.74
CA SER A 3 15.00 -0.35 -9.47
C SER A 3 13.84 -0.75 -8.55
N ILE A 4 12.62 -0.31 -8.87
CA ILE A 4 11.46 -0.39 -8.00
C ILE A 4 10.33 -1.17 -8.69
N CYS A 5 9.75 -2.13 -7.97
CA CYS A 5 8.40 -2.62 -8.22
C CYS A 5 7.45 -1.90 -7.26
N LEU A 6 6.66 -0.95 -7.76
CA LEU A 6 5.59 -0.30 -7.01
C LEU A 6 4.30 -1.08 -7.19
N ALA A 7 3.59 -1.38 -6.11
CA ALA A 7 2.34 -2.12 -6.16
C ALA A 7 1.21 -1.41 -5.42
N CYS A 8 -0.01 -1.57 -5.92
CA CYS A 8 -1.24 -1.15 -5.26
C CYS A 8 -2.38 -2.14 -5.53
N VAL A 9 -3.45 -2.05 -4.75
CA VAL A 9 -4.69 -2.83 -4.94
C VAL A 9 -5.85 -1.90 -5.18
N VAL A 10 -6.68 -2.23 -6.18
CA VAL A 10 -7.89 -1.49 -6.54
C VAL A 10 -9.02 -2.48 -6.79
N TYR A 11 -10.14 -2.36 -6.10
CA TYR A 11 -11.25 -3.29 -6.29
C TYR A 11 -12.62 -2.66 -6.01
N THR A 12 -13.64 -3.35 -6.51
CA THR A 12 -15.05 -3.07 -6.20
C THR A 12 -15.69 -4.34 -5.65
N LEU A 13 -16.41 -4.23 -4.54
CA LEU A 13 -17.12 -5.37 -3.95
C LEU A 13 -18.26 -5.87 -4.86
N LYS A 14 -18.60 -7.17 -4.81
CA LYS A 14 -19.64 -7.80 -5.63
C LYS A 14 -21.02 -7.16 -5.54
N ASP A 15 -21.34 -6.52 -4.42
CA ASP A 15 -22.63 -5.83 -4.20
C ASP A 15 -22.62 -4.37 -4.68
N LYS A 16 -21.53 -3.91 -5.28
CA LYS A 16 -21.33 -2.52 -5.73
C LYS A 16 -21.15 -2.44 -7.26
N ASP A 17 -21.60 -1.33 -7.82
CA ASP A 17 -21.29 -0.96 -9.20
C ASP A 17 -19.96 -0.15 -9.20
N PRO A 18 -18.99 -0.46 -10.06
CA PRO A 18 -17.75 0.30 -10.16
C PRO A 18 -17.96 1.81 -10.36
N LYS A 19 -19.01 2.23 -11.08
CA LYS A 19 -19.31 3.67 -11.29
C LYS A 19 -19.60 4.42 -9.98
N ASP A 20 -20.10 3.72 -8.95
CA ASP A 20 -20.47 4.28 -7.65
C ASP A 20 -19.34 4.12 -6.61
N ASN A 21 -18.22 3.50 -7.02
CA ASN A 21 -17.06 3.28 -6.15
C ASN A 21 -16.15 4.51 -6.13
N LEU A 22 -16.22 5.30 -5.07
CA LEU A 22 -15.41 6.51 -4.90
C LEU A 22 -13.90 6.20 -4.81
N TYR A 23 -13.51 4.99 -4.42
CA TYR A 23 -12.10 4.59 -4.38
C TYR A 23 -11.45 4.56 -5.78
N LEU A 24 -12.23 4.41 -6.86
CA LEU A 24 -11.69 4.53 -8.22
C LEU A 24 -11.25 5.96 -8.54
N ASN A 25 -11.93 6.96 -7.98
CA ASN A 25 -11.49 8.35 -8.11
C ASN A 25 -10.23 8.63 -7.27
N ILE A 26 -10.13 8.01 -6.09
CA ILE A 26 -8.94 8.05 -5.24
C ILE A 26 -7.76 7.42 -5.99
N PHE A 27 -7.96 6.29 -6.67
CA PHE A 27 -6.94 5.65 -7.50
C PHE A 27 -6.43 6.57 -8.62
N TYR A 28 -7.30 7.32 -9.31
CA TYR A 28 -6.84 8.29 -10.31
C TYR A 28 -5.99 9.39 -9.70
N GLN A 29 -6.34 9.87 -8.52
CA GLN A 29 -5.57 10.88 -7.79
C GLN A 29 -4.22 10.31 -7.34
N TRP A 30 -4.20 9.11 -6.78
CA TRP A 30 -2.98 8.40 -6.40
C TRP A 30 -2.04 8.23 -7.60
N LEU A 31 -2.57 7.71 -8.71
CA LEU A 31 -1.78 7.52 -9.94
C LEU A 31 -1.23 8.84 -10.48
N THR A 32 -1.99 9.93 -10.39
CA THR A 32 -1.51 11.27 -10.73
C THR A 32 -0.32 11.68 -9.88
N MET A 33 -0.34 11.41 -8.58
CA MET A 33 0.77 11.71 -7.68
C MET A 33 1.98 10.80 -7.91
N VAL A 34 1.78 9.52 -8.24
CA VAL A 34 2.85 8.62 -8.66
C VAL A 34 3.56 9.17 -9.90
N ILE A 35 2.80 9.57 -10.92
CA ILE A 35 3.35 10.12 -12.17
C ILE A 35 4.13 11.41 -11.91
N LYS A 36 3.58 12.29 -11.06
CA LYS A 36 4.15 13.61 -10.81
C LYS A 36 5.37 13.55 -9.90
N ASN A 37 5.29 12.83 -8.80
CA ASN A 37 6.25 12.90 -7.70
C ASN A 37 7.08 11.63 -7.54
N GLY A 38 6.58 10.47 -7.97
CA GLY A 38 7.25 9.18 -7.77
C GLY A 38 8.60 9.07 -8.47
N ASN A 39 8.77 9.80 -9.57
CA ASN A 39 9.98 9.80 -10.41
C ASN A 39 10.42 8.39 -10.82
N LEU A 40 9.43 7.56 -11.21
CA LEU A 40 9.69 6.23 -11.75
C LEU A 40 10.41 6.32 -13.09
N THR A 41 11.26 5.33 -13.36
CA THR A 41 12.11 5.25 -14.55
C THR A 41 11.73 4.04 -15.41
N PRO A 42 12.22 3.90 -16.65
CA PRO A 42 11.95 2.71 -17.47
C PRO A 42 12.45 1.36 -16.88
N ASN A 43 13.30 1.39 -15.85
CA ASN A 43 13.77 0.21 -15.13
C ASN A 43 12.85 -0.22 -13.99
N ASP A 44 11.91 0.66 -13.62
CA ASP A 44 10.91 0.39 -12.59
C ASP A 44 9.67 -0.24 -13.22
N ILE A 45 8.76 -0.78 -12.38
CA ILE A 45 7.47 -1.31 -12.84
C ILE A 45 6.37 -0.94 -11.85
N LEU A 46 5.17 -0.69 -12.37
CA LEU A 46 3.96 -0.51 -11.57
C LEU A 46 3.07 -1.75 -11.69
N HIS A 47 2.84 -2.45 -10.60
CA HIS A 47 1.87 -3.54 -10.48
C HIS A 47 0.55 -3.03 -9.92
N ILE A 48 -0.54 -3.26 -10.66
CA ILE A 48 -1.89 -2.88 -10.26
C ILE A 48 -2.70 -4.17 -10.09
N HIS A 49 -2.91 -4.59 -8.85
CA HIS A 49 -3.81 -5.69 -8.54
C HIS A 49 -5.24 -5.18 -8.60
N ILE A 50 -6.06 -5.76 -9.47
CA ILE A 50 -7.37 -5.22 -9.79
C ILE A 50 -8.40 -6.34 -10.05
N ASP A 51 -9.61 -6.21 -9.52
CA ASP A 51 -10.65 -7.16 -9.87
C ASP A 51 -11.12 -7.01 -11.33
N SER A 52 -11.55 -8.12 -11.91
CA SER A 52 -11.93 -8.22 -13.32
C SER A 52 -13.06 -7.25 -13.71
N THR A 53 -14.04 -7.03 -12.84
CA THR A 53 -15.18 -6.15 -13.09
C THR A 53 -14.75 -4.68 -13.11
N THR A 54 -13.89 -4.28 -12.19
CA THR A 54 -13.30 -2.93 -12.16
C THR A 54 -12.41 -2.68 -13.38
N LEU A 55 -11.61 -3.67 -13.78
CA LEU A 55 -10.81 -3.56 -15.01
C LEU A 55 -11.67 -3.44 -16.26
N GLU A 56 -12.75 -4.22 -16.36
CA GLU A 56 -13.71 -4.11 -17.46
C GLU A 56 -14.36 -2.72 -17.50
N TYR A 57 -14.76 -2.19 -16.34
CA TYR A 57 -15.29 -0.83 -16.24
C TYR A 57 -14.29 0.21 -16.76
N PHE A 58 -13.02 0.11 -16.38
CA PHE A 58 -11.98 1.01 -16.89
C PHE A 58 -11.78 0.87 -18.40
N ASN A 59 -11.80 -0.34 -18.93
CA ASN A 59 -11.66 -0.59 -20.37
C ASN A 59 -12.83 -0.01 -21.19
N ASN A 60 -14.03 -0.03 -20.64
CA ASN A 60 -15.21 0.51 -21.28
C ASN A 60 -15.30 2.05 -21.17
N ASN A 61 -14.70 2.64 -20.12
CA ASN A 61 -14.70 4.07 -19.85
C ASN A 61 -13.30 4.70 -20.05
N LYS A 62 -12.67 4.41 -21.16
CA LYS A 62 -11.23 4.53 -21.49
C LYS A 62 -10.50 5.85 -21.23
N THR A 63 -11.16 6.93 -20.88
CA THR A 63 -10.56 8.26 -21.07
C THR A 63 -9.49 8.63 -20.04
N ILE A 64 -9.77 8.53 -18.74
CA ILE A 64 -8.83 9.04 -17.71
C ILE A 64 -7.69 8.06 -17.44
N LEU A 65 -7.99 6.79 -17.19
CA LEU A 65 -6.95 5.81 -16.86
C LEU A 65 -5.94 5.65 -17.99
N THR A 66 -6.41 5.51 -19.24
CA THR A 66 -5.53 5.38 -20.40
C THR A 66 -4.59 6.59 -20.55
N VAL A 67 -5.11 7.81 -20.32
CA VAL A 67 -4.29 9.02 -20.38
C VAL A 67 -3.23 9.03 -19.27
N LEU A 68 -3.58 8.61 -18.06
CA LEU A 68 -2.65 8.56 -16.94
C LEU A 68 -1.59 7.49 -17.17
N LEU A 69 -1.98 6.27 -17.54
CA LEU A 69 -1.03 5.17 -17.79
C LEU A 69 -0.06 5.51 -18.92
N ASN A 70 -0.48 6.21 -19.96
CA ASN A 70 0.39 6.67 -21.04
C ASN A 70 1.39 7.76 -20.60
N LYS A 71 1.20 8.38 -19.44
CA LYS A 71 2.14 9.35 -18.86
C LYS A 71 3.13 8.73 -17.89
N LEU A 72 2.98 7.44 -17.53
CA LEU A 72 3.97 6.75 -16.74
C LEU A 72 5.30 6.66 -17.50
N SER A 73 6.39 6.88 -16.78
CA SER A 73 7.74 6.72 -17.31
C SER A 73 8.25 5.27 -17.22
N CYS A 74 7.51 4.38 -16.55
CA CYS A 74 7.81 2.96 -16.37
C CYS A 74 6.74 2.07 -17.00
N PRO A 75 7.06 0.79 -17.29
CA PRO A 75 6.06 -0.23 -17.58
C PRO A 75 5.04 -0.40 -16.45
N PHE A 76 3.86 -0.90 -16.80
CA PHE A 76 2.87 -1.31 -15.81
C PHE A 76 2.24 -2.65 -16.18
N GLU A 77 1.75 -3.39 -15.18
CA GLU A 77 1.06 -4.66 -15.35
C GLU A 77 -0.21 -4.70 -14.50
N PHE A 78 -1.28 -5.25 -15.08
CA PHE A 78 -2.49 -5.58 -14.35
C PHE A 78 -2.46 -7.04 -13.89
N HIS A 79 -2.57 -7.26 -12.58
CA HIS A 79 -2.76 -8.56 -11.96
C HIS A 79 -4.23 -8.71 -11.60
N THR A 80 -4.96 -9.50 -12.40
CA THR A 80 -6.41 -9.59 -12.28
C THR A 80 -6.83 -10.70 -11.33
N PHE A 81 -7.85 -10.44 -10.52
CA PHE A 81 -8.49 -11.39 -9.64
C PHE A 81 -10.03 -11.32 -9.77
N GLU A 82 -10.72 -12.28 -9.18
CA GLU A 82 -12.19 -12.27 -9.16
C GLU A 82 -12.71 -11.15 -8.26
N GLN A 83 -13.85 -10.56 -8.62
CA GLN A 83 -14.47 -9.51 -7.83
C GLN A 83 -14.73 -10.00 -6.40
N PRO A 84 -14.20 -9.33 -5.35
CA PRO A 84 -14.26 -9.81 -3.98
C PRO A 84 -15.67 -9.62 -3.38
N SER A 85 -16.05 -10.53 -2.49
CA SER A 85 -17.33 -10.45 -1.75
C SER A 85 -17.20 -9.64 -0.47
N THR A 86 -16.00 -9.57 0.09
CA THR A 86 -15.71 -8.87 1.34
C THR A 86 -14.49 -7.94 1.21
N PRO A 87 -14.37 -6.91 2.07
CA PRO A 87 -13.16 -6.08 2.11
C PRO A 87 -11.89 -6.90 2.39
N LEU A 88 -11.96 -7.94 3.24
CA LEU A 88 -10.81 -8.81 3.52
C LEU A 88 -10.35 -9.53 2.25
N GLU A 89 -11.26 -10.13 1.48
CA GLU A 89 -10.90 -10.77 0.22
C GLU A 89 -10.18 -9.79 -0.72
N GLY A 90 -10.71 -8.57 -0.88
CA GLY A 90 -10.10 -7.55 -1.72
C GLY A 90 -8.73 -7.11 -1.23
N MET A 91 -8.59 -6.83 0.07
CA MET A 91 -7.34 -6.35 0.65
C MET A 91 -6.24 -7.42 0.67
N MET A 92 -6.59 -8.72 0.75
CA MET A 92 -5.60 -9.80 0.73
C MET A 92 -4.84 -9.90 -0.60
N HIS A 93 -5.38 -9.36 -1.70
CA HIS A 93 -4.67 -9.32 -2.98
C HIS A 93 -3.43 -8.42 -3.01
N LYS A 94 -3.20 -7.59 -1.98
CA LYS A 94 -1.91 -6.89 -1.81
C LYS A 94 -0.76 -7.84 -1.50
N TYR A 95 -1.06 -9.08 -1.10
CA TYR A 95 -0.10 -10.13 -0.77
C TYR A 95 -0.07 -11.25 -1.81
N ASP A 96 -0.59 -10.98 -3.01
CA ASP A 96 -0.44 -11.90 -4.13
C ASP A 96 0.99 -11.87 -4.65
N ASN A 97 1.55 -13.07 -4.89
CA ASN A 97 2.88 -13.20 -5.46
C ASN A 97 2.84 -12.87 -6.96
N SER A 98 3.27 -11.67 -7.30
CA SER A 98 3.53 -11.25 -8.68
C SER A 98 5.04 -11.31 -8.97
N GLU A 99 5.40 -11.71 -10.19
CA GLU A 99 6.80 -11.75 -10.59
C GLU A 99 7.30 -10.36 -10.94
N TYR A 100 8.50 -10.02 -10.49
CA TYR A 100 9.22 -8.79 -10.86
C TYR A 100 10.73 -9.04 -10.82
N THR A 101 11.48 -8.19 -11.50
CA THR A 101 12.95 -8.27 -11.58
C THR A 101 13.65 -7.10 -10.89
N GLN A 102 12.89 -6.21 -10.29
CA GLN A 102 13.39 -5.01 -9.63
C GLN A 102 14.04 -5.33 -8.28
N ASP A 103 14.91 -4.43 -7.81
CA ASP A 103 15.69 -4.59 -6.58
C ASP A 103 14.85 -4.43 -5.30
N VAL A 104 13.79 -3.63 -5.38
CA VAL A 104 12.98 -3.24 -4.23
C VAL A 104 11.49 -3.31 -4.56
N TYR A 105 10.72 -3.96 -3.70
CA TYR A 105 9.27 -3.95 -3.74
C TYR A 105 8.72 -2.89 -2.79
N ILE A 106 7.84 -2.02 -3.28
CA ILE A 106 7.13 -1.00 -2.50
C ILE A 106 5.64 -1.22 -2.67
N TYR A 107 4.92 -1.41 -1.58
CA TYR A 107 3.46 -1.38 -1.57
C TYR A 107 2.96 -0.05 -1.03
N SER A 108 1.91 0.49 -1.64
CA SER A 108 1.19 1.67 -1.16
C SER A 108 -0.31 1.48 -1.37
N ASP A 109 -1.11 1.68 -0.32
CA ASP A 109 -2.55 1.86 -0.47
C ASP A 109 -2.83 3.11 -1.31
N ILE A 110 -3.96 3.12 -2.02
CA ILE A 110 -4.31 4.20 -2.96
C ILE A 110 -4.79 5.50 -2.27
N ASP A 111 -5.07 5.45 -0.99
CA ASP A 111 -5.37 6.63 -0.16
C ASP A 111 -4.12 7.24 0.50
N VAL A 112 -2.95 6.84 0.04
CA VAL A 112 -1.65 7.37 0.42
C VAL A 112 -1.10 8.27 -0.69
N LEU A 113 -0.86 9.55 -0.41
CA LEU A 113 -0.28 10.48 -1.37
C LEU A 113 1.23 10.31 -1.47
N ILE A 114 1.73 10.22 -2.68
CA ILE A 114 3.16 10.25 -2.97
C ILE A 114 3.58 11.72 -3.13
N VAL A 115 4.38 12.22 -2.20
CA VAL A 115 4.75 13.64 -2.16
C VAL A 115 6.19 13.92 -2.56
N LYS A 116 7.02 12.86 -2.70
CA LYS A 116 8.42 12.94 -3.15
C LYS A 116 8.85 11.69 -3.91
N PRO A 117 9.97 11.77 -4.66
CA PRO A 117 10.55 10.65 -5.38
C PRO A 117 10.87 9.45 -4.48
N PHE A 118 10.58 8.26 -4.97
CA PHE A 118 10.90 7.01 -4.27
C PHE A 118 12.41 6.77 -4.08
N SER A 119 13.25 7.45 -4.86
CA SER A 119 14.71 7.39 -4.69
C SER A 119 15.17 7.78 -3.28
N PHE A 120 14.45 8.68 -2.61
CA PHE A 120 14.72 9.02 -1.21
C PHE A 120 14.65 7.82 -0.25
N LEU A 121 13.86 6.81 -0.59
CA LEU A 121 13.75 5.56 0.17
C LEU A 121 14.83 4.57 -0.23
N THR A 122 14.95 4.35 -1.55
CA THR A 122 15.76 3.26 -2.10
C THR A 122 17.27 3.47 -1.98
N GLU A 123 17.73 4.71 -1.85
CA GLU A 123 19.15 5.02 -1.62
C GLU A 123 19.67 4.47 -0.29
N LYS A 124 18.80 4.29 0.70
CA LYS A 124 19.14 3.84 2.05
C LYS A 124 18.74 2.39 2.35
N THR A 125 18.16 1.69 1.37
CA THR A 125 17.72 0.31 1.62
C THR A 125 18.90 -0.65 1.72
N GLU A 126 18.88 -1.46 2.77
CA GLU A 126 19.81 -2.57 3.01
C GLU A 126 19.27 -3.83 2.33
N GLU A 127 20.16 -4.77 2.00
CA GLU A 127 19.77 -6.07 1.46
C GLU A 127 19.00 -6.89 2.51
N SER A 128 18.10 -7.74 2.07
CA SER A 128 17.32 -8.67 2.91
C SER A 128 16.64 -7.99 4.11
N THR A 129 16.10 -6.79 3.87
CA THR A 129 15.47 -5.97 4.91
C THR A 129 14.02 -5.63 4.54
N MET A 130 13.14 -5.71 5.53
CA MET A 130 11.76 -5.21 5.45
C MET A 130 11.66 -3.87 6.18
N TYR A 131 10.93 -2.94 5.59
CA TYR A 131 10.71 -1.59 6.13
C TYR A 131 9.22 -1.36 6.33
N PHE A 132 8.83 -1.04 7.55
CA PHE A 132 7.45 -0.85 7.94
C PHE A 132 7.21 0.51 8.59
N VAL A 133 5.98 0.99 8.49
CA VAL A 133 5.52 2.17 9.20
C VAL A 133 5.10 1.78 10.61
N LYS A 134 5.81 2.31 11.61
CA LYS A 134 5.47 2.09 13.01
C LYS A 134 4.21 2.86 13.37
N GLY A 135 3.21 2.17 13.90
CA GLY A 135 2.04 2.72 14.54
C GLY A 135 2.18 2.81 16.06
N VAL A 136 1.07 2.70 16.76
CA VAL A 136 1.03 2.61 18.22
C VAL A 136 1.46 1.20 18.68
N SER A 137 1.43 0.95 19.97
CA SER A 137 1.76 -0.35 20.58
C SER A 137 0.93 -1.50 20.00
N LEU A 138 1.52 -2.69 19.93
CA LEU A 138 0.88 -3.91 19.43
C LEU A 138 -0.35 -4.34 20.26
N ASP A 139 -0.42 -3.97 21.55
CA ASP A 139 -1.58 -4.26 22.40
C ASP A 139 -2.85 -3.47 22.01
N HIS A 140 -2.74 -2.49 21.10
CA HIS A 140 -3.89 -1.82 20.55
C HIS A 140 -4.66 -2.77 19.60
N GLN A 141 -5.97 -2.89 19.80
CA GLN A 141 -6.86 -3.81 19.06
C GLN A 141 -6.71 -3.71 17.53
N PHE A 142 -6.31 -2.56 17.00
CA PHE A 142 -6.05 -2.33 15.58
C PHE A 142 -4.99 -3.28 15.01
N TYR A 143 -4.01 -3.68 15.82
CA TYR A 143 -2.90 -4.53 15.39
C TYR A 143 -2.98 -5.96 15.92
N SER A 144 -3.63 -6.17 17.05
CA SER A 144 -3.59 -7.43 17.80
C SER A 144 -4.89 -8.22 17.82
N GLU A 145 -5.92 -7.77 17.13
CA GLU A 145 -7.18 -8.52 17.07
C GLU A 145 -6.91 -9.95 16.58
N GLY A 146 -7.34 -10.96 17.36
CA GLY A 146 -7.10 -12.37 17.08
C GLY A 146 -5.69 -12.91 17.39
N PHE A 147 -4.80 -12.09 17.97
CA PHE A 147 -3.52 -12.60 18.48
C PHE A 147 -3.73 -13.42 19.74
N PRO A 148 -2.96 -14.52 19.93
CA PRO A 148 -2.86 -15.17 21.22
C PRO A 148 -2.34 -14.19 22.27
N PRO A 149 -2.96 -14.13 23.49
CA PRO A 149 -2.61 -13.13 24.50
C PRO A 149 -1.13 -13.11 24.91
N GLU A 150 -0.45 -14.23 24.83
CA GLU A 150 0.98 -14.38 25.14
C GLU A 150 1.90 -13.60 24.20
N PHE A 151 1.45 -13.26 22.99
CA PHE A 151 2.21 -12.46 22.02
C PHE A 151 1.91 -10.96 22.11
N ILE A 152 0.89 -10.57 22.88
CA ILE A 152 0.47 -9.16 22.99
C ILE A 152 1.24 -8.50 24.12
N THR A 153 2.31 -7.78 23.81
CA THR A 153 3.06 -7.00 24.77
C THR A 153 3.02 -5.52 24.44
N LYS A 154 3.00 -4.69 25.48
CA LYS A 154 2.99 -3.22 25.33
C LYS A 154 4.29 -2.67 24.75
N ASP A 155 5.36 -3.46 24.83
CA ASP A 155 6.70 -3.04 24.44
C ASP A 155 6.95 -3.25 22.93
N LEU A 156 6.09 -4.03 22.25
CA LEU A 156 6.22 -4.26 20.82
C LEU A 156 5.41 -3.23 20.01
N PRO A 157 5.98 -2.70 18.92
CA PRO A 157 5.24 -1.78 18.05
C PRO A 157 4.21 -2.52 17.19
N GLY A 158 3.05 -1.90 16.96
CA GLY A 158 2.20 -2.26 15.85
C GLY A 158 2.73 -1.64 14.55
N PHE A 159 2.48 -2.29 13.41
CA PHE A 159 2.90 -1.81 12.09
C PHE A 159 1.69 -1.60 11.18
N ASN A 160 1.70 -0.49 10.44
CA ASN A 160 0.62 -0.16 9.51
C ASN A 160 0.86 -0.88 8.16
N ALA A 161 -0.18 -1.54 7.62
CA ALA A 161 -0.13 -2.27 6.36
C ALA A 161 -0.37 -1.39 5.12
N SER A 162 -0.62 -0.09 5.28
CA SER A 162 -0.89 0.83 4.15
C SER A 162 0.35 1.08 3.28
N ILE A 163 1.54 0.99 3.88
CA ILE A 163 2.81 1.24 3.19
C ILE A 163 3.85 0.30 3.76
N PHE A 164 4.55 -0.41 2.88
CA PHE A 164 5.74 -1.16 3.25
C PHE A 164 6.72 -1.31 2.08
N LEU A 165 7.97 -1.58 2.42
CA LEU A 165 9.05 -1.78 1.46
C LEU A 165 9.82 -3.04 1.83
N ILE A 166 10.16 -3.86 0.83
CA ILE A 166 10.93 -5.10 1.01
C ILE A 166 12.03 -5.14 -0.05
N SER A 167 13.28 -5.33 0.40
CA SER A 167 14.47 -5.25 -0.45
C SER A 167 14.96 -6.60 -0.99
N SER A 168 14.15 -7.66 -0.89
CA SER A 168 14.46 -8.99 -1.44
C SER A 168 13.16 -9.68 -1.84
N ARG A 169 13.18 -10.30 -3.03
CA ARG A 169 12.04 -11.06 -3.53
C ARG A 169 11.74 -12.26 -2.64
N GLU A 170 12.77 -13.02 -2.25
CA GLU A 170 12.61 -14.20 -1.40
C GLU A 170 11.98 -13.84 -0.06
N LEU A 171 12.39 -12.71 0.50
CA LEU A 171 11.85 -12.21 1.76
C LEU A 171 10.38 -11.76 1.60
N ARG A 172 10.04 -11.09 0.49
CA ARG A 172 8.67 -10.73 0.16
C ARG A 172 7.79 -11.98 0.02
N ASP A 173 8.24 -12.96 -0.76
CA ASP A 173 7.47 -14.17 -1.03
C ASP A 173 7.23 -14.98 0.26
N ALA A 174 8.24 -15.08 1.14
CA ALA A 174 8.09 -15.71 2.44
C ALA A 174 7.09 -14.94 3.34
N PHE A 175 7.16 -13.61 3.34
CA PHE A 175 6.26 -12.77 4.11
C PHE A 175 4.80 -12.88 3.62
N PHE A 176 4.58 -12.81 2.32
CA PHE A 176 3.26 -12.93 1.71
C PHE A 176 2.65 -14.34 1.90
N CYS A 177 3.48 -15.37 1.75
CA CYS A 177 3.07 -16.74 2.06
C CYS A 177 2.58 -16.85 3.52
N ARG A 178 3.34 -16.29 4.46
CA ARG A 178 2.97 -16.33 5.88
C ARG A 178 1.67 -15.56 6.18
N ILE A 179 1.45 -14.39 5.57
CA ILE A 179 0.18 -13.66 5.74
C ILE A 179 -0.99 -14.50 5.21
N ASN A 180 -0.85 -15.10 4.04
CA ASN A 180 -1.90 -15.92 3.43
C ASN A 180 -2.18 -17.19 4.24
N GLU A 181 -1.17 -17.83 4.83
CA GLU A 181 -1.35 -18.97 5.74
C GLU A 181 -2.11 -18.61 7.02
N LEU A 182 -1.94 -17.38 7.50
CA LEU A 182 -2.59 -16.90 8.72
C LEU A 182 -4.01 -16.40 8.49
N CYS A 183 -4.34 -16.05 7.24
CA CYS A 183 -5.62 -15.45 6.91
C CYS A 183 -6.75 -16.50 7.06
N ASP A 184 -7.73 -16.15 7.88
CA ASP A 184 -8.97 -16.90 8.03
C ASP A 184 -10.14 -16.07 7.50
N TYR A 185 -10.56 -16.38 6.28
CA TYR A 185 -11.69 -15.68 5.63
C TYR A 185 -13.04 -15.90 6.32
N SER A 186 -13.15 -16.86 7.24
CA SER A 186 -14.35 -17.06 8.07
C SER A 186 -14.43 -16.08 9.25
N THR A 187 -13.30 -15.45 9.59
CA THR A 187 -13.19 -14.48 10.69
C THR A 187 -13.21 -13.07 10.15
N GLN A 188 -14.20 -12.29 10.56
CA GLN A 188 -14.27 -10.87 10.20
C GLN A 188 -13.68 -10.01 11.31
N TYR A 189 -12.41 -9.64 11.17
CA TYR A 189 -11.81 -8.63 12.04
C TYR A 189 -12.30 -7.23 11.66
N LYS A 190 -12.42 -6.39 12.67
CA LYS A 190 -12.82 -4.98 12.48
C LYS A 190 -11.83 -4.22 11.58
N TRP A 191 -10.56 -4.61 11.66
CA TRP A 191 -9.45 -3.94 10.98
C TRP A 191 -8.92 -4.75 9.79
N VAL A 192 -9.80 -5.55 9.21
CA VAL A 192 -9.62 -6.30 7.96
C VAL A 192 -8.34 -7.15 7.99
N GLU A 193 -7.33 -6.84 7.22
CA GLU A 193 -6.07 -7.60 7.08
C GLU A 193 -4.98 -7.17 8.08
N GLN A 194 -5.12 -6.04 8.71
CA GLN A 194 -4.11 -5.43 9.58
C GLN A 194 -3.60 -6.37 10.70
N PRO A 195 -4.44 -7.16 11.39
CA PRO A 195 -3.99 -8.13 12.37
C PRO A 195 -3.13 -9.25 11.76
N TYR A 196 -3.50 -9.76 10.58
CA TYR A 196 -2.74 -10.82 9.89
C TYR A 196 -1.35 -10.33 9.49
N PHE A 197 -1.26 -9.10 8.99
CA PHE A 197 -0.01 -8.42 8.64
C PHE A 197 0.94 -8.37 9.85
N ASN A 198 0.47 -7.88 10.98
CA ASN A 198 1.28 -7.79 12.20
C ASN A 198 1.69 -9.16 12.72
N ARG A 199 0.78 -10.13 12.72
CA ARG A 199 1.08 -11.49 13.15
C ARG A 199 2.17 -12.14 12.28
N ALA A 200 2.14 -11.93 10.97
CA ALA A 200 3.15 -12.44 10.06
C ALA A 200 4.53 -11.82 10.34
N ILE A 201 4.62 -10.51 10.59
CA ILE A 201 5.88 -9.83 10.92
C ILE A 201 6.52 -10.47 12.15
N TYR A 202 5.77 -10.66 13.22
CA TYR A 202 6.31 -11.22 14.46
C TYR A 202 6.66 -12.70 14.34
N GLN A 203 5.90 -13.49 13.59
CA GLN A 203 6.22 -14.90 13.37
C GLN A 203 7.44 -15.08 12.47
N ILE A 204 7.57 -14.33 11.38
CA ILE A 204 8.73 -14.40 10.50
C ILE A 204 10.01 -14.04 11.24
N SER A 205 9.97 -13.06 12.14
CA SER A 205 11.12 -12.65 12.95
C SER A 205 11.56 -13.73 13.95
N LEU A 206 10.65 -14.64 14.31
CA LEU A 206 10.96 -15.77 15.19
C LEU A 206 11.52 -16.98 14.43
N ASP A 207 11.03 -17.18 13.19
CA ASP A 207 11.34 -18.37 12.40
C ASP A 207 12.64 -18.23 11.57
N THR A 208 13.06 -17.00 11.27
CA THR A 208 14.22 -16.73 10.40
C THR A 208 15.29 -15.95 11.13
N VAL A 209 16.48 -16.54 11.26
CA VAL A 209 17.64 -16.00 12.02
C VAL A 209 18.23 -14.70 11.44
N SER A 210 17.75 -14.19 10.31
CA SER A 210 18.42 -13.09 9.57
C SER A 210 17.49 -12.05 8.92
N VAL A 211 16.23 -11.92 9.34
CA VAL A 211 15.37 -10.87 8.82
C VAL A 211 15.60 -9.56 9.57
N ASN A 212 16.09 -8.56 8.86
CA ASN A 212 16.18 -7.21 9.40
C ASN A 212 14.85 -6.47 9.19
N ILE A 213 14.33 -5.90 10.28
CA ILE A 213 13.14 -5.03 10.23
C ILE A 213 13.58 -3.61 10.56
N ASN A 214 13.39 -2.70 9.62
CA ASN A 214 13.68 -1.29 9.78
C ASN A 214 12.37 -0.46 9.69
N LEU A 215 12.45 0.81 10.07
CA LEU A 215 11.30 1.69 10.12
C LEU A 215 11.29 2.69 8.95
N LEU A 216 10.12 2.83 8.32
CA LEU A 216 9.82 3.91 7.37
C LEU A 216 9.24 5.17 8.04
N THR A 217 9.09 5.18 9.34
CA THR A 217 8.33 6.21 10.07
C THR A 217 8.82 7.62 9.81
N GLU A 218 10.11 7.82 9.57
CA GLU A 218 10.68 9.14 9.24
C GLU A 218 10.31 9.65 7.83
N HIS A 219 9.79 8.76 6.97
CA HIS A 219 9.41 9.05 5.59
C HIS A 219 7.89 9.11 5.38
N VAL A 220 7.11 8.91 6.45
CA VAL A 220 5.65 8.90 6.40
C VAL A 220 5.08 9.95 7.35
N SER A 221 4.18 10.79 6.84
CA SER A 221 3.37 11.70 7.63
C SER A 221 1.92 11.25 7.58
N PHE A 222 1.22 11.39 8.68
CA PHE A 222 -0.20 11.06 8.78
C PHE A 222 -1.05 12.32 8.70
N ASN A 223 -2.33 12.15 8.36
CA ASN A 223 -3.30 13.20 8.27
C ASN A 223 -3.27 14.13 9.51
N GLY A 224 -3.14 15.44 9.25
CA GLY A 224 -3.00 16.46 10.28
C GLY A 224 -1.59 16.71 10.82
N GLN A 225 -0.59 15.96 10.35
CA GLN A 225 0.82 16.19 10.66
C GLN A 225 1.51 17.06 9.61
N LEU A 226 2.63 17.69 10.01
CA LEU A 226 3.43 18.51 9.09
C LEU A 226 4.19 17.64 8.09
N ILE A 227 4.22 18.07 6.83
CA ILE A 227 5.06 17.46 5.79
C ILE A 227 6.45 18.10 5.89
N THR A 228 7.44 17.32 6.30
CA THR A 228 8.83 17.74 6.37
C THR A 228 9.60 17.34 5.10
N ASN A 229 10.87 17.79 5.02
CA ASN A 229 11.72 17.47 3.86
C ASN A 229 12.08 15.98 3.71
N SER A 230 11.89 15.13 4.71
CA SER A 230 12.12 13.69 4.64
C SER A 230 10.89 12.89 4.21
N ILE A 231 9.70 13.47 4.24
CA ILE A 231 8.45 12.76 3.97
C ILE A 231 8.33 12.43 2.49
N VAL A 232 8.08 11.16 2.19
CA VAL A 232 7.80 10.61 0.85
C VAL A 232 6.31 10.26 0.70
N PHE A 233 5.69 9.80 1.79
CA PHE A 233 4.28 9.40 1.83
C PHE A 233 3.48 10.27 2.80
N TYR A 234 2.28 10.63 2.40
CA TYR A 234 1.30 11.25 3.28
C TYR A 234 0.06 10.35 3.36
N ASP A 235 -0.10 9.67 4.49
CA ASP A 235 -1.16 8.70 4.72
C ASP A 235 -2.42 9.41 5.25
N LEU A 236 -3.52 9.28 4.52
CA LEU A 236 -4.82 9.87 4.87
C LEU A 236 -5.65 8.98 5.80
N ALA A 237 -5.14 7.78 6.15
CA ALA A 237 -5.81 6.86 7.07
C ALA A 237 -6.03 7.50 8.46
N GLY A 238 -7.03 6.99 9.15
CA GLY A 238 -7.35 7.37 10.55
C GLY A 238 -8.56 8.28 10.72
N GLU A 239 -9.19 8.75 9.65
CA GLU A 239 -10.50 9.39 9.73
C GLU A 239 -11.59 8.53 9.08
N THR A 240 -12.69 8.46 9.79
CA THR A 240 -13.91 7.72 9.43
C THR A 240 -14.06 7.34 7.96
N SER A 241 -14.06 6.11 7.74
CA SER A 241 -14.37 5.18 6.66
C SER A 241 -15.43 5.56 5.60
N ASN A 242 -15.49 6.80 5.12
CA ASN A 242 -16.27 7.06 3.93
C ASN A 242 -15.34 7.57 2.81
N GLY A 243 -15.36 6.89 1.67
CA GLY A 243 -14.53 7.24 0.51
C GLY A 243 -14.66 8.70 0.06
N LEU A 244 -15.77 9.38 0.38
CA LEU A 244 -15.96 10.80 0.06
C LEU A 244 -15.02 11.70 0.89
N SER A 245 -14.83 11.39 2.17
CA SER A 245 -13.91 12.16 3.03
C SER A 245 -12.46 12.02 2.54
N HIS A 246 -12.02 10.80 2.22
CA HIS A 246 -10.69 10.56 1.66
C HIS A 246 -10.53 11.25 0.30
N PHE A 247 -11.51 11.12 -0.58
CA PHE A 247 -11.47 11.78 -1.89
C PHE A 247 -11.36 13.30 -1.78
N THR A 248 -12.14 13.95 -0.91
CA THR A 248 -12.09 15.40 -0.72
C THR A 248 -10.74 15.84 -0.17
N LYS A 249 -10.22 15.18 0.88
CA LYS A 249 -8.92 15.49 1.45
C LYS A 249 -7.78 15.30 0.47
N MET A 250 -7.81 14.21 -0.28
CA MET A 250 -6.81 13.94 -1.31
C MET A 250 -6.83 15.03 -2.39
N SER A 251 -8.01 15.47 -2.82
CA SER A 251 -8.17 16.58 -3.76
C SER A 251 -7.61 17.90 -3.21
N ASP A 252 -7.92 18.23 -1.96
CA ASP A 252 -7.44 19.44 -1.30
C ASP A 252 -5.90 19.44 -1.18
N MET A 253 -5.30 18.30 -0.78
CA MET A 253 -3.84 18.14 -0.68
C MET A 253 -3.18 18.24 -2.04
N ILE A 254 -3.73 17.61 -3.08
CA ILE A 254 -3.20 17.73 -4.45
C ILE A 254 -3.24 19.17 -4.92
N CYS A 255 -4.32 19.92 -4.64
CA CYS A 255 -4.41 21.34 -4.97
C CYS A 255 -3.32 22.15 -4.26
N LEU A 256 -3.03 21.89 -2.98
CA LEU A 256 -1.95 22.56 -2.26
C LEU A 256 -0.58 22.30 -2.90
N PHE A 257 -0.26 21.03 -3.25
CA PHE A 257 1.00 20.70 -3.93
C PHE A 257 1.11 21.31 -5.34
N LEU A 258 -0.01 21.53 -6.04
CA LEU A 258 -0.01 22.19 -7.35
C LEU A 258 0.20 23.70 -7.24
N ILE A 259 -0.24 24.33 -6.15
CA ILE A 259 -0.07 25.76 -5.92
C ILE A 259 1.39 26.08 -5.58
N ASP A 260 2.06 25.27 -4.77
CA ASP A 260 3.47 25.46 -4.40
C ASP A 260 4.45 25.42 -5.60
N GLU A 261 4.03 24.87 -6.75
CA GLU A 261 4.83 24.87 -7.99
C GLU A 261 4.60 26.13 -8.87
N LEU A 262 3.60 26.94 -8.54
CA LEU A 262 3.30 28.15 -9.30
C LEU A 262 3.97 29.41 -8.74
N TYR A 263 4.67 29.28 -7.59
CA TYR A 263 5.43 30.31 -6.91
C TYR A 263 6.88 29.88 -6.68
#